data_722abb1fc60f453af86bce85c9a56066
#
_entry.id   722abb1fc60f453af86bce85c9a56066
#
_cell.length_a   1.000
_cell.length_b   1.000
_cell.length_c   1.000
_cell.angle_alpha   90.00
_cell.angle_beta   90.00
_cell.angle_gamma   90.00
#
_symmetry.space_group_name_H-M   'P 1'
#
loop_
_entity.id
_entity.type
_entity.pdbx_description
1 polymer ?
#
loop_
_entity_poly.entity_id
_entity_poly.type
_entity_poly.pdbx_seq_one_letter_code
_entity_poly.pdbx_strand_id
1 'polypeptide(L)'
;MTAPIMKKAEGDGVKIQLAIWEGRKKQILCIHGITANCRFWDCLASALSPHHRVIAMDLRGRGLSDKPPTGYSIKHHCKDILILMNDQGLQRPVLMGHSLGAFISLVFAARYPKRVDQLILLDGGGKLSADQRDKVFAGIKPSLDRLGQIFPSLKIYLSQMKQAPYLQPWNSYMETYFRYEIEKVGGGIRSRVHPKHIEEEAKNLRKVDSRKFYKKVKAPTLILRATKGMLAEDDLLLPENVIDRMVREIPNAKKVDIKGTNHYSILFQPNKKRDQTILKFLNQNLP
;
A
#
# COMPACT_ATOMS: atom_id res chain seq x y z
N MET A 1 6.90 18.82 8.90
CA MET A 1 5.82 17.92 8.40
C MET A 1 4.53 18.27 9.14
N THR A 2 3.45 18.54 8.42
CA THR A 2 2.12 18.61 9.03
C THR A 2 1.70 17.19 9.42
N ALA A 3 1.38 16.99 10.69
CA ALA A 3 0.84 15.73 11.16
C ALA A 3 -0.55 15.48 10.50
N PRO A 4 -0.89 14.22 10.13
CA PRO A 4 -2.21 13.93 9.61
C PRO A 4 -3.29 14.04 10.69
N ILE A 5 -4.49 14.37 10.26
CA ILE A 5 -5.70 14.21 11.07
C ILE A 5 -6.04 12.73 11.12
N MET A 6 -6.10 12.17 12.33
CA MET A 6 -6.45 10.76 12.52
C MET A 6 -7.96 10.64 12.75
N LYS A 7 -8.66 9.85 11.92
CA LYS A 7 -10.12 9.73 11.95
C LYS A 7 -10.57 8.29 11.70
N LYS A 8 -11.67 7.86 12.30
CA LYS A 8 -12.35 6.61 11.97
C LYS A 8 -13.40 6.84 10.89
N ALA A 9 -13.56 5.87 10.01
CA ALA A 9 -14.57 5.81 8.95
C ALA A 9 -15.27 4.45 8.97
N GLU A 10 -16.43 4.35 8.32
CA GLU A 10 -17.16 3.09 8.18
C GLU A 10 -16.51 2.20 7.11
N GLY A 11 -16.49 0.88 7.37
CA GLY A 11 -16.19 -0.20 6.42
C GLY A 11 -17.29 -1.26 6.44
N ASP A 12 -17.09 -2.40 5.78
CA ASP A 12 -18.04 -3.53 5.73
C ASP A 12 -18.07 -4.27 7.09
N GLY A 13 -18.87 -3.76 8.04
CA GLY A 13 -18.94 -4.28 9.41
C GLY A 13 -17.68 -4.03 10.26
N VAL A 14 -16.86 -3.05 9.90
CA VAL A 14 -15.63 -2.68 10.62
C VAL A 14 -15.42 -1.18 10.59
N LYS A 15 -14.76 -0.64 11.62
CA LYS A 15 -14.26 0.74 11.60
C LYS A 15 -12.85 0.76 10.99
N ILE A 16 -12.66 1.64 10.02
CA ILE A 16 -11.41 1.84 9.29
C ILE A 16 -10.73 3.09 9.80
N GLN A 17 -9.47 2.98 10.21
CA GLN A 17 -8.67 4.13 10.60
C GLN A 17 -8.13 4.85 9.36
N LEU A 18 -8.22 6.16 9.37
CA LEU A 18 -7.67 7.05 8.35
C LEU A 18 -6.60 7.97 8.94
N ALA A 19 -5.59 8.27 8.11
CA ALA A 19 -4.66 9.39 8.28
C ALA A 19 -4.89 10.36 7.12
N ILE A 20 -5.26 11.62 7.41
CA ILE A 20 -5.70 12.60 6.42
C ILE A 20 -4.76 13.79 6.43
N TRP A 21 -4.18 14.11 5.28
CA TRP A 21 -3.46 15.35 5.00
C TRP A 21 -4.33 16.20 4.07
N GLU A 22 -4.68 17.39 4.55
CA GLU A 22 -5.57 18.26 3.80
C GLU A 22 -4.90 18.87 2.56
N GLY A 23 -5.70 19.16 1.55
CA GLY A 23 -5.32 19.78 0.29
C GLY A 23 -6.57 20.13 -0.52
N ARG A 24 -6.43 21.02 -1.51
CA ARG A 24 -7.57 21.64 -2.18
C ARG A 24 -7.98 21.02 -3.52
N LYS A 25 -7.06 20.25 -4.16
CA LYS A 25 -7.32 19.68 -5.49
C LYS A 25 -7.95 18.30 -5.40
N LYS A 26 -7.37 17.30 -6.04
CA LYS A 26 -7.91 15.92 -6.06
C LYS A 26 -7.85 15.26 -4.69
N GLN A 27 -8.80 14.37 -4.44
CA GLN A 27 -8.83 13.47 -3.30
C GLN A 27 -8.13 12.18 -3.70
N ILE A 28 -7.14 11.75 -2.92
CA ILE A 28 -6.31 10.57 -3.18
C ILE A 28 -6.52 9.59 -2.04
N LEU A 29 -7.12 8.43 -2.31
CA LEU A 29 -7.26 7.34 -1.34
C LEU A 29 -6.09 6.37 -1.49
N CYS A 30 -5.27 6.28 -0.44
CA CYS A 30 -4.05 5.49 -0.39
C CYS A 30 -4.26 4.17 0.35
N ILE A 31 -3.86 3.05 -0.27
CA ILE A 31 -4.07 1.68 0.21
C ILE A 31 -2.72 0.98 0.33
N HIS A 32 -2.33 0.62 1.54
CA HIS A 32 -1.00 0.08 1.87
C HIS A 32 -0.85 -1.43 1.59
N GLY A 33 0.37 -1.96 1.78
CA GLY A 33 0.73 -3.36 1.59
C GLY A 33 0.29 -4.29 2.72
N ILE A 34 0.60 -5.59 2.59
CA ILE A 34 0.02 -6.68 3.39
C ILE A 34 0.28 -6.56 4.90
N THR A 35 1.48 -6.13 5.32
CA THR A 35 1.85 -5.96 6.73
C THR A 35 1.94 -4.50 7.17
N ALA A 36 1.58 -3.57 6.28
CA ALA A 36 1.80 -2.15 6.49
C ALA A 36 0.62 -1.47 7.23
N ASN A 37 0.68 -0.15 7.34
CA ASN A 37 -0.33 0.71 7.93
C ASN A 37 -0.36 2.08 7.21
N CYS A 38 -1.31 2.94 7.56
CA CYS A 38 -1.54 4.23 6.89
C CYS A 38 -0.32 5.18 6.97
N ARG A 39 0.54 5.05 8.01
CA ARG A 39 1.72 5.90 8.18
C ARG A 39 2.86 5.57 7.17
N PHE A 40 2.71 4.49 6.40
CA PHE A 40 3.61 4.18 5.28
C PHE A 40 3.58 5.26 4.18
N TRP A 41 2.53 6.04 4.14
CA TRP A 41 2.31 7.09 3.17
C TRP A 41 2.85 8.46 3.57
N ASP A 42 3.34 8.63 4.80
CA ASP A 42 3.76 9.93 5.36
C ASP A 42 4.73 10.70 4.46
N CYS A 43 5.76 10.03 3.95
CA CYS A 43 6.76 10.64 3.10
C CYS A 43 6.16 11.16 1.78
N LEU A 44 5.37 10.34 1.10
CA LEU A 44 4.72 10.73 -0.14
C LEU A 44 3.61 11.77 0.11
N ALA A 45 2.83 11.60 1.17
CA ALA A 45 1.78 12.55 1.54
C ALA A 45 2.34 13.96 1.79
N SER A 46 3.53 14.08 2.39
CA SER A 46 4.16 15.38 2.61
C SER A 46 4.52 16.11 1.31
N ALA A 47 4.74 15.39 0.21
CA ALA A 47 5.01 15.96 -1.11
C ALA A 47 3.71 16.32 -1.87
N LEU A 48 2.62 15.57 -1.62
CA LEU A 48 1.36 15.73 -2.35
C LEU A 48 0.37 16.66 -1.65
N SER A 49 0.33 16.67 -0.31
CA SER A 49 -0.67 17.40 0.49
C SER A 49 -0.66 18.92 0.35
N PRO A 50 0.43 19.60 -0.06
CA PRO A 50 0.33 21.02 -0.38
C PRO A 50 -0.71 21.32 -1.48
N HIS A 51 -1.00 20.35 -2.32
CA HIS A 51 -1.91 20.49 -3.46
C HIS A 51 -3.14 19.61 -3.36
N HIS A 52 -3.01 18.35 -2.95
CA HIS A 52 -4.04 17.32 -3.00
C HIS A 52 -4.41 16.86 -1.59
N ARG A 53 -5.68 16.49 -1.39
CA ARG A 53 -6.12 15.84 -0.15
C ARG A 53 -5.71 14.38 -0.19
N VAL A 54 -4.80 13.97 0.69
CA VAL A 54 -4.30 12.59 0.79
C VAL A 54 -4.99 11.91 1.96
N ILE A 55 -5.62 10.77 1.72
CA ILE A 55 -6.36 9.96 2.70
C ILE A 55 -5.76 8.57 2.68
N ALA A 56 -4.99 8.20 3.68
CA ALA A 56 -4.41 6.87 3.81
C ALA A 56 -5.22 6.05 4.81
N MET A 57 -5.69 4.87 4.38
CA MET A 57 -6.45 3.97 5.25
C MET A 57 -5.56 2.89 5.85
N ASP A 58 -5.84 2.49 7.10
CA ASP A 58 -5.43 1.17 7.60
C ASP A 58 -6.41 0.12 7.05
N LEU A 59 -5.92 -0.89 6.37
CA LEU A 59 -6.75 -2.03 5.99
C LEU A 59 -7.34 -2.72 7.25
N ARG A 60 -8.50 -3.39 7.12
CA ARG A 60 -9.00 -4.26 8.19
C ARG A 60 -7.89 -5.18 8.71
N GLY A 61 -7.81 -5.38 10.02
CA GLY A 61 -6.76 -6.20 10.64
C GLY A 61 -5.38 -5.54 10.74
N ARG A 62 -5.21 -4.30 10.32
CA ARG A 62 -3.95 -3.54 10.34
C ARG A 62 -4.10 -2.24 11.12
N GLY A 63 -2.98 -1.72 11.60
CA GLY A 63 -2.93 -0.45 12.33
C GLY A 63 -3.99 -0.34 13.42
N LEU A 64 -4.76 0.72 13.39
CA LEU A 64 -5.86 1.00 14.33
C LEU A 64 -7.26 0.70 13.76
N SER A 65 -7.35 0.10 12.56
CA SER A 65 -8.61 -0.47 12.06
C SER A 65 -9.05 -1.68 12.86
N ASP A 66 -10.34 -1.99 12.82
CA ASP A 66 -10.89 -3.17 13.48
C ASP A 66 -10.30 -4.47 12.91
N LYS A 67 -10.26 -5.48 13.77
CA LYS A 67 -9.60 -6.77 13.52
C LYS A 67 -10.60 -7.93 13.65
N PRO A 68 -11.53 -8.08 12.69
CA PRO A 68 -12.46 -9.20 12.72
C PRO A 68 -11.68 -10.52 12.68
N PRO A 69 -12.25 -11.63 13.22
CA PRO A 69 -11.55 -12.91 13.28
C PRO A 69 -11.28 -13.50 11.89
N THR A 70 -12.07 -13.13 10.89
CA THR A 70 -11.97 -13.58 9.48
C THR A 70 -12.37 -12.46 8.51
N GLY A 71 -12.31 -12.72 7.22
CA GLY A 71 -12.74 -11.75 6.20
C GLY A 71 -11.57 -10.97 5.58
N TYR A 72 -10.44 -11.63 5.42
CA TYR A 72 -9.24 -11.06 4.80
C TYR A 72 -9.11 -11.53 3.36
N SER A 73 -9.73 -10.80 2.44
CA SER A 73 -9.65 -11.06 1.00
C SER A 73 -9.88 -9.79 0.19
N ILE A 74 -9.47 -9.80 -1.07
CA ILE A 74 -9.68 -8.69 -2.01
C ILE A 74 -11.16 -8.25 -2.06
N LYS A 75 -12.10 -9.20 -1.93
CA LYS A 75 -13.54 -8.90 -1.94
C LYS A 75 -13.93 -8.04 -0.73
N HIS A 76 -13.46 -8.40 0.46
CA HIS A 76 -13.77 -7.65 1.69
C HIS A 76 -13.12 -6.26 1.67
N HIS A 77 -11.86 -6.16 1.25
CA HIS A 77 -11.20 -4.86 1.09
C HIS A 77 -11.90 -3.96 0.07
N CYS A 78 -12.38 -4.51 -1.06
CA CYS A 78 -13.15 -3.72 -2.02
C CYS A 78 -14.48 -3.22 -1.43
N LYS A 79 -15.13 -3.99 -0.57
CA LYS A 79 -16.34 -3.54 0.12
C LYS A 79 -16.04 -2.46 1.15
N ASP A 80 -14.97 -2.62 1.94
CA ASP A 80 -14.52 -1.57 2.87
C ASP A 80 -14.29 -0.27 2.15
N ILE A 81 -13.56 -0.28 1.04
CA ILE A 81 -13.28 0.90 0.24
C ILE A 81 -14.57 1.55 -0.26
N LEU A 82 -15.52 0.76 -0.76
CA LEU A 82 -16.78 1.29 -1.28
C LEU A 82 -17.59 1.99 -0.19
N ILE A 83 -17.71 1.39 0.99
CA ILE A 83 -18.44 1.94 2.14
C ILE A 83 -17.70 3.17 2.69
N LEU A 84 -16.38 3.08 2.86
CA LEU A 84 -15.53 4.20 3.28
C LEU A 84 -15.66 5.40 2.33
N MET A 85 -15.67 5.16 1.03
CA MET A 85 -15.86 6.23 0.05
C MET A 85 -17.21 6.92 0.20
N ASN A 86 -18.28 6.17 0.46
CA ASN A 86 -19.60 6.72 0.70
C ASN A 86 -19.65 7.53 2.01
N ASP A 87 -19.11 6.96 3.09
CA ASP A 87 -19.04 7.59 4.43
C ASP A 87 -18.24 8.90 4.42
N GLN A 88 -17.17 8.97 3.61
CA GLN A 88 -16.29 10.14 3.51
C GLN A 88 -16.67 11.10 2.35
N GLY A 89 -17.76 10.85 1.63
CA GLY A 89 -18.19 11.68 0.49
C GLY A 89 -17.24 11.62 -0.72
N LEU A 90 -16.46 10.54 -0.86
CA LEU A 90 -15.51 10.37 -1.97
C LEU A 90 -16.24 9.81 -3.20
N GLN A 91 -16.63 10.67 -4.12
CA GLN A 91 -17.38 10.25 -5.32
C GLN A 91 -16.51 9.48 -6.30
N ARG A 92 -15.39 10.08 -6.72
CA ARG A 92 -14.43 9.52 -7.69
C ARG A 92 -13.00 9.92 -7.30
N PRO A 93 -12.44 9.37 -6.20
CA PRO A 93 -11.06 9.68 -5.81
C PRO A 93 -10.06 9.05 -6.79
N VAL A 94 -8.84 9.57 -6.77
CA VAL A 94 -7.68 8.84 -7.26
C VAL A 94 -7.41 7.68 -6.30
N LEU A 95 -7.31 6.45 -6.79
CA LEU A 95 -6.84 5.33 -5.98
C LEU A 95 -5.34 5.17 -6.14
N MET A 96 -4.63 5.10 -5.02
CA MET A 96 -3.19 4.90 -4.99
C MET A 96 -2.88 3.70 -4.10
N GLY A 97 -2.40 2.61 -4.69
CA GLY A 97 -2.13 1.38 -3.96
C GLY A 97 -0.66 0.96 -4.02
N HIS A 98 -0.15 0.41 -2.92
CA HIS A 98 1.19 -0.17 -2.85
C HIS A 98 1.12 -1.68 -2.55
N SER A 99 1.89 -2.51 -3.26
CA SER A 99 1.96 -3.95 -2.99
C SER A 99 0.57 -4.62 -3.03
N LEU A 100 0.10 -5.24 -1.93
CA LEU A 100 -1.28 -5.73 -1.80
C LEU A 100 -2.30 -4.63 -2.10
N GLY A 101 -2.05 -3.39 -1.63
CA GLY A 101 -2.92 -2.26 -1.91
C GLY A 101 -3.03 -1.92 -3.40
N ALA A 102 -1.96 -2.11 -4.17
CA ALA A 102 -2.00 -1.98 -5.64
C ALA A 102 -2.90 -3.06 -6.26
N PHE A 103 -2.84 -4.28 -5.73
CA PHE A 103 -3.70 -5.37 -6.18
C PHE A 103 -5.18 -5.10 -5.86
N ILE A 104 -5.46 -4.63 -4.64
CA ILE A 104 -6.81 -4.22 -4.22
C ILE A 104 -7.34 -3.09 -5.11
N SER A 105 -6.53 -2.04 -5.33
CA SER A 105 -6.89 -0.87 -6.14
C SER A 105 -7.19 -1.25 -7.59
N LEU A 106 -6.39 -2.13 -8.18
CA LEU A 106 -6.60 -2.66 -9.53
C LEU A 106 -7.95 -3.39 -9.65
N VAL A 107 -8.24 -4.30 -8.71
CA VAL A 107 -9.49 -5.07 -8.70
C VAL A 107 -10.68 -4.15 -8.44
N PHE A 108 -10.55 -3.18 -7.54
CA PHE A 108 -11.59 -2.19 -7.27
C PHE A 108 -11.89 -1.35 -8.52
N ALA A 109 -10.88 -0.80 -9.18
CA ALA A 109 -11.04 0.01 -10.38
C ALA A 109 -11.69 -0.78 -11.53
N ALA A 110 -11.39 -2.07 -11.65
CA ALA A 110 -12.00 -2.95 -12.64
C ALA A 110 -13.48 -3.29 -12.32
N ARG A 111 -13.83 -3.40 -11.03
CA ARG A 111 -15.21 -3.71 -10.59
C ARG A 111 -16.13 -2.49 -10.52
N TYR A 112 -15.55 -1.34 -10.18
CA TYR A 112 -16.28 -0.07 -9.98
C TYR A 112 -15.69 1.04 -10.86
N PRO A 113 -15.67 0.90 -12.19
CA PRO A 113 -14.96 1.83 -13.09
C PRO A 113 -15.49 3.27 -13.03
N LYS A 114 -16.75 3.47 -12.67
CA LYS A 114 -17.35 4.81 -12.49
C LYS A 114 -16.97 5.48 -11.16
N ARG A 115 -16.33 4.76 -10.25
CA ARG A 115 -15.97 5.25 -8.91
C ARG A 115 -14.49 5.63 -8.78
N VAL A 116 -13.71 5.55 -9.84
CA VAL A 116 -12.26 5.85 -9.84
C VAL A 116 -11.96 6.89 -10.89
N ASP A 117 -11.29 7.97 -10.48
CA ASP A 117 -10.85 9.03 -11.40
C ASP A 117 -9.56 8.63 -12.13
N GLN A 118 -8.54 8.29 -11.36
CA GLN A 118 -7.23 7.84 -11.83
C GLN A 118 -6.74 6.69 -10.93
N LEU A 119 -5.89 5.82 -11.46
CA LEU A 119 -5.30 4.69 -10.73
C LEU A 119 -3.78 4.81 -10.70
N ILE A 120 -3.18 4.72 -9.51
CA ILE A 120 -1.73 4.72 -9.33
C ILE A 120 -1.35 3.44 -8.60
N LEU A 121 -0.53 2.61 -9.23
CA LEU A 121 -0.04 1.35 -8.71
C LEU A 121 1.45 1.48 -8.40
N LEU A 122 1.81 1.39 -7.13
CA LEU A 122 3.21 1.42 -6.69
C LEU A 122 3.65 -0.01 -6.36
N ASP A 123 4.57 -0.50 -7.13
CA ASP A 123 5.29 -1.76 -6.95
C ASP A 123 4.38 -2.93 -6.56
N GLY A 124 3.34 -3.17 -7.37
CA GLY A 124 2.36 -4.22 -7.12
C GLY A 124 1.25 -4.32 -8.18
N GLY A 125 0.30 -5.24 -7.98
CA GLY A 125 -0.84 -5.48 -8.86
C GLY A 125 -0.56 -6.46 -10.01
N GLY A 126 0.69 -6.82 -10.27
CA GLY A 126 1.10 -7.76 -11.30
C GLY A 126 0.87 -9.23 -10.92
N LYS A 127 0.59 -10.09 -11.91
CA LYS A 127 0.53 -11.55 -11.71
C LYS A 127 1.92 -12.15 -11.82
N LEU A 128 2.45 -12.63 -10.72
CA LEU A 128 3.74 -13.32 -10.63
C LEU A 128 3.61 -14.80 -11.01
N SER A 129 4.69 -15.39 -11.54
CA SER A 129 4.90 -16.84 -11.62
C SER A 129 4.99 -17.45 -10.22
N ALA A 130 4.96 -18.78 -10.13
CA ALA A 130 5.16 -19.47 -8.84
C ALA A 130 6.54 -19.16 -8.26
N ASP A 131 7.59 -19.35 -9.07
CA ASP A 131 8.98 -19.08 -8.70
C ASP A 131 9.18 -17.63 -8.22
N GLN A 132 8.69 -16.65 -8.98
CA GLN A 132 8.82 -15.24 -8.59
C GLN A 132 8.06 -14.91 -7.30
N ARG A 133 6.91 -15.55 -7.05
CA ARG A 133 6.21 -15.40 -5.76
C ARG A 133 7.04 -15.91 -4.60
N ASP A 134 7.69 -17.05 -4.77
CA ASP A 134 8.51 -17.64 -3.71
C ASP A 134 9.71 -16.74 -3.39
N LYS A 135 10.37 -16.15 -4.41
CA LYS A 135 11.41 -15.12 -4.22
C LYS A 135 10.90 -13.90 -3.46
N VAL A 136 9.73 -13.36 -3.85
CA VAL A 136 9.11 -12.23 -3.17
C VAL A 136 8.75 -12.59 -1.72
N PHE A 137 8.21 -13.79 -1.47
CA PHE A 137 7.94 -14.24 -0.10
C PHE A 137 9.20 -14.35 0.74
N ALA A 138 10.31 -14.84 0.17
CA ALA A 138 11.60 -14.85 0.85
C ALA A 138 12.07 -13.40 1.16
N GLY A 139 11.92 -12.47 0.22
CA GLY A 139 12.29 -11.07 0.40
C GLY A 139 11.49 -10.34 1.49
N ILE A 140 10.18 -10.63 1.62
CA ILE A 140 9.34 -10.03 2.68
C ILE A 140 9.35 -10.81 4.00
N LYS A 141 10.01 -11.98 4.05
CA LYS A 141 10.01 -12.86 5.22
C LYS A 141 10.38 -12.13 6.52
N PRO A 142 11.42 -11.27 6.59
CA PRO A 142 11.74 -10.55 7.82
C PRO A 142 10.59 -9.66 8.31
N SER A 143 9.79 -9.10 7.39
CA SER A 143 8.59 -8.33 7.73
C SER A 143 7.44 -9.20 8.25
N LEU A 144 7.42 -10.49 7.90
CA LEU A 144 6.44 -11.46 8.40
C LEU A 144 6.87 -12.05 9.74
N ASP A 145 8.15 -12.40 9.89
CA ASP A 145 8.70 -13.08 11.06
C ASP A 145 8.56 -12.26 12.36
N ARG A 146 8.52 -10.91 12.27
CA ARG A 146 8.31 -10.07 13.45
C ARG A 146 6.88 -10.09 13.98
N LEU A 147 5.92 -10.55 13.19
CA LEU A 147 4.50 -10.56 13.56
C LEU A 147 4.24 -11.59 14.67
N GLY A 148 3.49 -11.19 15.70
CA GLY A 148 3.20 -12.03 16.86
C GLY A 148 4.33 -12.12 17.89
N GLN A 149 5.55 -11.66 17.58
CA GLN A 149 6.64 -11.59 18.55
C GLN A 149 6.39 -10.49 19.58
N ILE A 150 6.76 -10.75 20.84
CA ILE A 150 6.76 -9.76 21.93
C ILE A 150 8.17 -9.26 22.12
N PHE A 151 8.34 -7.95 22.01
CA PHE A 151 9.61 -7.26 22.24
C PHE A 151 9.59 -6.60 23.62
N PRO A 152 10.67 -6.71 24.41
CA PRO A 152 10.70 -6.15 25.77
C PRO A 152 10.45 -4.65 25.85
N SER A 153 10.83 -3.89 24.80
CA SER A 153 10.64 -2.44 24.76
C SER A 153 10.63 -1.89 23.33
N LEU A 154 10.07 -0.68 23.16
CA LEU A 154 10.12 0.07 21.93
C LEU A 154 11.57 0.33 21.46
N LYS A 155 12.49 0.57 22.38
CA LYS A 155 13.92 0.79 22.04
C LYS A 155 14.52 -0.43 21.36
N ILE A 156 14.29 -1.63 21.90
CA ILE A 156 14.78 -2.89 21.34
C ILE A 156 14.13 -3.14 19.97
N TYR A 157 12.80 -2.98 19.86
CA TYR A 157 12.09 -3.12 18.61
C TYR A 157 12.64 -2.21 17.49
N LEU A 158 12.74 -0.90 17.77
CA LEU A 158 13.27 0.05 16.79
C LEU A 158 14.73 -0.22 16.44
N SER A 159 15.58 -0.64 17.41
CA SER A 159 16.97 -1.00 17.15
C SER A 159 17.05 -2.16 16.15
N GLN A 160 16.21 -3.18 16.29
CA GLN A 160 16.18 -4.30 15.35
C GLN A 160 15.69 -3.85 13.95
N MET A 161 14.66 -3.02 13.88
CA MET A 161 14.18 -2.50 12.58
C MET A 161 15.24 -1.63 11.88
N LYS A 162 16.01 -0.84 12.64
CA LYS A 162 17.12 -0.02 12.11
C LYS A 162 18.26 -0.84 11.50
N GLN A 163 18.40 -2.11 11.88
CA GLN A 163 19.43 -2.99 11.32
C GLN A 163 19.01 -3.68 10.03
N ALA A 164 17.74 -3.62 9.64
CA ALA A 164 17.25 -4.28 8.44
C ALA A 164 17.83 -3.63 7.17
N PRO A 165 18.55 -4.39 6.31
CA PRO A 165 19.24 -3.83 5.13
C PRO A 165 18.28 -3.16 4.15
N TYR A 166 17.09 -3.73 3.97
CA TYR A 166 16.07 -3.23 3.04
C TYR A 166 15.36 -1.95 3.51
N LEU A 167 15.61 -1.49 4.76
CA LEU A 167 15.11 -0.25 5.34
C LEU A 167 16.18 0.86 5.38
N GLN A 168 17.32 0.68 4.71
CA GLN A 168 18.36 1.71 4.69
C GLN A 168 18.20 2.71 3.54
N PRO A 169 18.59 3.97 3.75
CA PRO A 169 18.95 4.59 5.04
C PRO A 169 17.72 4.86 5.90
N TRP A 170 17.86 4.65 7.23
CA TRP A 170 16.78 4.94 8.18
C TRP A 170 16.44 6.41 8.27
N ASN A 171 15.15 6.75 8.43
CA ASN A 171 14.68 8.13 8.56
C ASN A 171 13.50 8.28 9.52
N SER A 172 13.05 9.52 9.75
CA SER A 172 11.97 9.84 10.67
C SER A 172 10.60 9.30 10.24
N TYR A 173 10.35 9.11 8.95
CA TYR A 173 9.11 8.51 8.45
C TYR A 173 9.01 7.04 8.87
N MET A 174 10.11 6.30 8.74
CA MET A 174 10.20 4.92 9.21
C MET A 174 9.99 4.83 10.73
N GLU A 175 10.62 5.72 11.50
CA GLU A 175 10.43 5.73 12.94
C GLU A 175 8.97 5.98 13.34
N THR A 176 8.30 6.93 12.69
CA THR A 176 6.87 7.19 12.89
C THR A 176 6.01 5.99 12.55
N TYR A 177 6.29 5.34 11.42
CA TYR A 177 5.60 4.14 10.96
C TYR A 177 5.72 2.99 11.96
N PHE A 178 6.93 2.67 12.42
CA PHE A 178 7.16 1.56 13.33
C PHE A 178 6.66 1.83 14.75
N ARG A 179 6.65 3.10 15.20
CA ARG A 179 5.99 3.50 16.46
C ARG A 179 4.47 3.34 16.40
N TYR A 180 3.86 3.63 15.27
CA TYR A 180 2.42 3.48 15.06
C TYR A 180 2.01 2.00 14.94
N GLU A 181 2.88 1.15 14.42
CA GLU A 181 2.60 -0.27 14.19
C GLU A 181 2.38 -1.07 15.47
N ILE A 182 2.90 -0.64 16.61
CA ILE A 182 2.97 -1.44 17.83
C ILE A 182 1.83 -1.16 18.80
N GLU A 183 1.52 -2.16 19.64
CA GLU A 183 0.66 -2.06 20.83
C GLU A 183 1.37 -2.59 22.06
N LYS A 184 0.96 -2.11 23.25
CA LYS A 184 1.40 -2.64 24.54
C LYS A 184 0.67 -3.94 24.84
N VAL A 185 1.39 -4.93 25.35
CA VAL A 185 0.87 -6.23 25.79
C VAL A 185 1.57 -6.66 27.08
N GLY A 186 1.07 -7.72 27.71
CA GLY A 186 1.79 -8.33 28.83
C GLY A 186 3.19 -8.75 28.38
N GLY A 187 4.22 -8.31 29.11
CA GLY A 187 5.62 -8.60 28.80
C GLY A 187 6.31 -7.67 27.80
N GLY A 188 5.63 -6.64 27.27
CA GLY A 188 6.27 -5.68 26.38
C GLY A 188 5.36 -5.07 25.31
N ILE A 189 5.84 -5.10 24.09
CA ILE A 189 5.12 -4.59 22.90
C ILE A 189 5.14 -5.61 21.78
N ARG A 190 4.16 -5.55 20.89
CA ARG A 190 4.12 -6.35 19.64
C ARG A 190 3.52 -5.54 18.50
N SER A 191 3.67 -6.06 17.26
CA SER A 191 2.95 -5.54 16.11
C SER A 191 1.42 -5.68 16.31
N ARG A 192 0.66 -4.67 15.90
CA ARG A 192 -0.82 -4.71 15.83
C ARG A 192 -1.35 -5.68 14.78
N VAL A 193 -0.49 -6.12 13.87
CA VAL A 193 -0.84 -7.07 12.80
C VAL A 193 -0.73 -8.50 13.34
N HIS A 194 -1.85 -9.24 13.27
CA HIS A 194 -1.87 -10.63 13.73
C HIS A 194 -1.46 -11.59 12.61
N PRO A 195 -0.55 -12.57 12.84
CA PRO A 195 -0.08 -13.51 11.81
C PRO A 195 -1.22 -14.25 11.08
N LYS A 196 -2.24 -14.72 11.82
CA LYS A 196 -3.39 -15.44 11.24
C LYS A 196 -4.16 -14.62 10.18
N HIS A 197 -4.24 -13.29 10.36
CA HIS A 197 -4.89 -12.43 9.36
C HIS A 197 -4.08 -12.38 8.06
N ILE A 198 -2.76 -12.40 8.17
CA ILE A 198 -1.85 -12.43 7.01
C ILE A 198 -1.90 -13.79 6.31
N GLU A 199 -1.97 -14.87 7.06
CA GLU A 199 -2.11 -16.23 6.51
C GLU A 199 -3.40 -16.38 5.69
N GLU A 200 -4.54 -15.91 6.24
CA GLU A 200 -5.81 -15.90 5.52
C GLU A 200 -5.75 -15.03 4.26
N GLU A 201 -5.19 -13.82 4.38
CA GLU A 201 -5.00 -12.89 3.27
C GLU A 201 -4.16 -13.52 2.15
N ALA A 202 -3.01 -14.10 2.49
CA ALA A 202 -2.11 -14.76 1.53
C ALA A 202 -2.79 -15.96 0.85
N LYS A 203 -3.53 -16.78 1.60
CA LYS A 203 -4.30 -17.91 1.08
C LYS A 203 -5.37 -17.44 0.08
N ASN A 204 -6.08 -16.37 0.39
CA ASN A 204 -7.12 -15.82 -0.48
C ASN A 204 -6.53 -15.11 -1.69
N LEU A 205 -5.41 -14.40 -1.55
CA LEU A 205 -4.72 -13.71 -2.65
C LEU A 205 -4.23 -14.71 -3.72
N ARG A 206 -3.73 -15.88 -3.32
CA ARG A 206 -3.28 -16.94 -4.25
C ARG A 206 -4.37 -17.39 -5.22
N LYS A 207 -5.65 -17.29 -4.83
CA LYS A 207 -6.81 -17.69 -5.64
C LYS A 207 -7.19 -16.66 -6.70
N VAL A 208 -6.63 -15.44 -6.62
CA VAL A 208 -7.01 -14.33 -7.52
C VAL A 208 -5.97 -14.18 -8.61
N ASP A 209 -6.42 -14.18 -9.87
CA ASP A 209 -5.61 -13.85 -11.03
C ASP A 209 -5.88 -12.40 -11.46
N SER A 210 -4.91 -11.51 -11.22
CA SER A 210 -5.05 -10.09 -11.55
C SER A 210 -5.23 -9.81 -13.04
N ARG A 211 -4.74 -10.68 -13.93
CA ARG A 211 -4.86 -10.53 -15.40
C ARG A 211 -6.33 -10.46 -15.86
N LYS A 212 -7.24 -11.15 -15.14
CA LYS A 212 -8.68 -11.12 -15.42
C LYS A 212 -9.32 -9.73 -15.27
N PHE A 213 -8.59 -8.80 -14.66
CA PHE A 213 -9.06 -7.45 -14.37
C PHE A 213 -8.42 -6.38 -15.27
N TYR A 214 -7.26 -6.63 -15.89
CA TYR A 214 -6.49 -5.62 -16.63
C TYR A 214 -7.34 -4.90 -17.68
N LYS A 215 -7.97 -5.63 -18.60
CA LYS A 215 -8.81 -5.06 -19.67
C LYS A 215 -10.08 -4.35 -19.16
N LYS A 216 -10.46 -4.56 -17.89
CA LYS A 216 -11.66 -3.97 -17.27
C LYS A 216 -11.38 -2.62 -16.60
N VAL A 217 -10.13 -2.28 -16.36
CA VAL A 217 -9.73 -0.98 -15.82
C VAL A 217 -10.00 0.09 -16.88
N LYS A 218 -10.82 1.09 -16.55
CA LYS A 218 -11.14 2.22 -17.44
C LYS A 218 -10.39 3.49 -17.05
N ALA A 219 -10.04 3.61 -15.77
CA ALA A 219 -9.31 4.76 -15.26
C ALA A 219 -7.90 4.83 -15.88
N PRO A 220 -7.44 6.03 -16.26
CA PRO A 220 -6.05 6.26 -16.60
C PRO A 220 -5.14 5.73 -15.49
N THR A 221 -4.11 4.98 -15.85
CA THR A 221 -3.31 4.20 -14.90
C THR A 221 -1.83 4.55 -15.00
N LEU A 222 -1.23 4.89 -13.86
CA LEU A 222 0.22 5.05 -13.70
C LEU A 222 0.76 3.89 -12.86
N ILE A 223 1.78 3.20 -13.38
CA ILE A 223 2.46 2.10 -12.67
C ILE A 223 3.89 2.55 -12.36
N LEU A 224 4.23 2.61 -11.08
CA LEU A 224 5.57 2.93 -10.59
C LEU A 224 6.26 1.66 -10.09
N ARG A 225 7.43 1.35 -10.63
CA ARG A 225 8.20 0.15 -10.30
C ARG A 225 9.45 0.49 -9.51
N ALA A 226 9.68 -0.22 -8.42
CA ALA A 226 10.98 -0.29 -7.76
C ALA A 226 11.93 -1.16 -8.58
N THR A 227 13.19 -0.75 -8.71
CA THR A 227 14.15 -1.43 -9.60
C THR A 227 15.19 -2.26 -8.87
N LYS A 228 15.19 -2.23 -7.54
CA LYS A 228 16.04 -3.06 -6.67
C LYS A 228 15.21 -4.07 -5.91
N GLY A 229 15.75 -5.26 -5.74
CA GLY A 229 15.17 -6.24 -4.83
C GLY A 229 15.27 -5.82 -3.36
N MET A 230 14.72 -6.62 -2.48
CA MET A 230 14.68 -6.39 -1.04
C MET A 230 15.89 -7.04 -0.34
N LEU A 231 16.09 -8.32 -0.53
CA LEU A 231 17.19 -9.12 0.03
C LEU A 231 18.06 -9.74 -1.07
N ALA A 232 17.50 -10.00 -2.24
CA ALA A 232 18.18 -10.48 -3.43
C ALA A 232 17.92 -9.52 -4.60
N GLU A 233 18.74 -9.59 -5.64
CA GLU A 233 18.56 -8.71 -6.81
C GLU A 233 17.28 -9.01 -7.59
N ASP A 234 16.81 -10.25 -7.54
CA ASP A 234 15.72 -10.79 -8.35
C ASP A 234 14.41 -11.04 -7.57
N ASP A 235 14.33 -10.64 -6.29
CA ASP A 235 13.09 -10.71 -5.49
C ASP A 235 12.13 -9.53 -5.76
N LEU A 236 12.07 -9.09 -7.02
CA LEU A 236 11.27 -7.97 -7.48
C LEU A 236 9.76 -8.29 -7.49
N LEU A 237 8.93 -7.39 -6.98
CA LEU A 237 7.46 -7.51 -7.07
C LEU A 237 6.92 -7.22 -8.47
N LEU A 238 7.61 -6.42 -9.25
CA LEU A 238 7.26 -6.16 -10.65
C LEU A 238 8.49 -6.38 -11.56
N PRO A 239 8.83 -7.64 -11.91
CA PRO A 239 9.78 -7.93 -12.96
C PRO A 239 9.39 -7.28 -14.29
N GLU A 240 10.35 -7.04 -15.18
CA GLU A 240 10.14 -6.32 -16.44
C GLU A 240 9.01 -6.93 -17.28
N ASN A 241 9.04 -8.24 -17.47
CA ASN A 241 8.02 -8.97 -18.24
C ASN A 241 6.61 -8.84 -17.64
N VAL A 242 6.50 -8.69 -16.30
CA VAL A 242 5.21 -8.53 -15.62
C VAL A 242 4.65 -7.13 -15.85
N ILE A 243 5.46 -6.08 -15.63
CA ILE A 243 5.00 -4.70 -15.82
C ILE A 243 4.72 -4.41 -17.29
N ASP A 244 5.49 -4.95 -18.23
CA ASP A 244 5.23 -4.80 -19.67
C ASP A 244 3.90 -5.40 -20.07
N ARG A 245 3.55 -6.56 -19.51
CA ARG A 245 2.23 -7.15 -19.66
C ARG A 245 1.13 -6.24 -19.11
N MET A 246 1.32 -5.69 -17.92
CA MET A 246 0.34 -4.78 -17.32
C MET A 246 0.09 -3.57 -18.22
N VAL A 247 1.16 -2.93 -18.73
CA VAL A 247 1.04 -1.77 -19.64
C VAL A 247 0.35 -2.12 -20.95
N ARG A 248 0.63 -3.29 -21.49
CA ARG A 248 0.01 -3.75 -22.76
C ARG A 248 -1.48 -4.10 -22.56
N GLU A 249 -1.86 -4.67 -21.43
CA GLU A 249 -3.22 -5.20 -21.21
C GLU A 249 -4.17 -4.24 -20.48
N ILE A 250 -3.64 -3.26 -19.73
CA ILE A 250 -4.46 -2.24 -19.07
C ILE A 250 -4.62 -1.04 -20.03
N PRO A 251 -5.84 -0.70 -20.46
CA PRO A 251 -6.06 0.47 -21.30
C PRO A 251 -5.53 1.74 -20.60
N ASN A 252 -4.91 2.63 -21.38
CA ASN A 252 -4.38 3.91 -20.88
C ASN A 252 -3.37 3.79 -19.71
N ALA A 253 -2.60 2.69 -19.66
CA ALA A 253 -1.56 2.51 -18.65
C ALA A 253 -0.21 3.06 -19.14
N LYS A 254 0.54 3.66 -18.20
CA LYS A 254 1.93 4.08 -18.38
C LYS A 254 2.78 3.52 -17.25
N LYS A 255 4.02 3.11 -17.53
CA LYS A 255 4.98 2.69 -16.51
C LYS A 255 6.08 3.73 -16.34
N VAL A 256 6.60 3.84 -15.12
CA VAL A 256 7.81 4.60 -14.80
C VAL A 256 8.63 3.84 -13.76
N ASP A 257 9.90 3.63 -14.07
CA ASP A 257 10.86 3.04 -13.13
C ASP A 257 11.37 4.10 -12.17
N ILE A 258 11.29 3.81 -10.89
CA ILE A 258 11.87 4.61 -9.82
C ILE A 258 13.23 3.98 -9.46
N LYS A 259 14.22 4.33 -10.26
CA LYS A 259 15.57 3.75 -10.19
C LYS A 259 16.18 3.85 -8.79
N GLY A 260 16.86 2.80 -8.38
CA GLY A 260 17.57 2.74 -7.10
C GLY A 260 16.70 2.50 -5.88
N THR A 261 15.38 2.36 -6.03
CA THR A 261 14.47 2.02 -4.93
C THR A 261 14.17 0.53 -4.88
N ASN A 262 13.94 0.00 -3.69
CA ASN A 262 13.35 -1.30 -3.44
C ASN A 262 11.86 -1.14 -3.04
N HIS A 263 11.20 -2.26 -2.78
CA HIS A 263 9.79 -2.34 -2.40
C HIS A 263 9.37 -1.41 -1.23
N TYR A 264 10.26 -1.17 -0.28
CA TYR A 264 10.02 -0.31 0.89
C TYR A 264 10.45 1.14 0.63
N SER A 265 11.65 1.32 0.10
CA SER A 265 12.24 2.65 -0.09
C SER A 265 11.50 3.48 -1.14
N ILE A 266 10.75 2.83 -2.06
CA ILE A 266 9.89 3.54 -3.03
C ILE A 266 8.85 4.44 -2.34
N LEU A 267 8.47 4.16 -1.08
CA LEU A 267 7.57 5.00 -0.28
C LEU A 267 8.27 5.66 0.92
N PHE A 268 9.14 4.94 1.62
CA PHE A 268 9.77 5.48 2.83
C PHE A 268 10.79 6.60 2.56
N GLN A 269 11.42 6.61 1.38
CA GLN A 269 12.44 7.60 1.07
C GLN A 269 11.86 8.79 0.31
N PRO A 270 12.30 10.02 0.60
CA PRO A 270 12.07 11.15 -0.29
C PRO A 270 12.58 10.84 -1.70
N ASN A 271 11.74 11.04 -2.71
CA ASN A 271 12.12 10.73 -4.10
C ASN A 271 11.49 11.74 -5.07
N LYS A 272 12.28 12.69 -5.50
CA LYS A 272 11.85 13.77 -6.40
C LYS A 272 11.26 13.26 -7.72
N LYS A 273 11.85 12.19 -8.30
CA LYS A 273 11.36 11.60 -9.55
C LYS A 273 9.97 10.99 -9.39
N ARG A 274 9.76 10.20 -8.33
CA ARG A 274 8.44 9.63 -7.98
C ARG A 274 7.41 10.75 -7.80
N ASP A 275 7.72 11.72 -6.94
CA ASP A 275 6.79 12.77 -6.55
C ASP A 275 6.37 13.64 -7.75
N GLN A 276 7.33 14.07 -8.56
CA GLN A 276 7.05 14.83 -9.79
C GLN A 276 6.28 14.03 -10.83
N THR A 277 6.56 12.73 -10.96
CA THR A 277 5.83 11.84 -11.88
C THR A 277 4.36 11.73 -11.47
N ILE A 278 4.11 11.54 -10.17
CA ILE A 278 2.75 11.48 -9.62
C ILE A 278 2.04 12.83 -9.81
N LEU A 279 2.65 13.94 -9.41
CA LEU A 279 2.06 15.28 -9.56
C LEU A 279 1.74 15.61 -11.02
N LYS A 280 2.64 15.27 -11.96
CA LYS A 280 2.39 15.45 -13.39
C LYS A 280 1.21 14.61 -13.86
N PHE A 281 1.10 13.37 -13.40
CA PHE A 281 -0.01 12.48 -13.76
C PHE A 281 -1.35 12.98 -13.21
N LEU A 282 -1.39 13.43 -11.95
CA LEU A 282 -2.57 13.97 -11.29
C LEU A 282 -3.11 15.23 -11.97
N ASN A 283 -2.21 16.05 -12.52
CA ASN A 283 -2.56 17.31 -13.19
C ASN A 283 -2.94 17.15 -14.67
N GLN A 284 -2.83 15.94 -15.24
CA GLN A 284 -3.32 15.70 -16.60
C GLN A 284 -4.85 15.78 -16.59
N ASN A 285 -5.42 16.80 -17.28
CA ASN A 285 -6.82 16.77 -17.69
C ASN A 285 -6.95 15.69 -18.74
N LEU A 286 -7.32 14.48 -18.31
CA LEU A 286 -7.63 13.39 -19.22
C LEU A 286 -9.12 13.52 -19.62
N PRO A 287 -9.45 13.31 -20.88
CA PRO A 287 -10.80 13.49 -21.43
C PRO A 287 -11.85 12.63 -20.73
#